data_18dbc51efa7091888ca7839661719de0
#
_entry.id   18dbc51efa7091888ca7839661719de0
#
_cell.length_a   1.000
_cell.length_b   1.000
_cell.length_c   1.000
_cell.angle_alpha   90.00
_cell.angle_beta   90.00
_cell.angle_gamma   90.00
#
_symmetry.space_group_name_H-M   'P 1'
#
loop_
_entity.id
_entity.type
_entity.pdbx_description
1 polymer ?
#
loop_
_entity_poly.entity_id
_entity_poly.type
_entity_poly.pdbx_seq_one_letter_code
_entity_poly.pdbx_strand_id
1 'polypeptide(L)'
;MGKRTQGMNKHQKAAHKKGEERVGREEIEELLGLSRSNDPEDRLLAATYLCPCHVRHRNEEVWEALYRMMEDPVVKVRRQAWHTLEDGGCPSDPAFEPILKRTLASEKDRQVLGFANMFSKPVIEIDDLAIKIAGRPEKKQRGKCDFCGATNVSVKPDYDTEIPTDGMLRAAWVCGKCE
;
A
#
# COMPACT_ATOMS: atom_id res chain seq x y z
N MET A 1 -1.93 15.90 25.02
CA MET A 1 -2.08 16.11 23.54
C MET A 1 -0.82 15.60 22.84
N GLY A 2 -0.67 14.31 22.55
CA GLY A 2 0.57 13.75 22.03
C GLY A 2 0.44 12.49 21.14
N LYS A 3 -0.78 12.04 20.80
CA LYS A 3 -0.98 10.72 20.16
C LYS A 3 -1.28 10.75 18.65
N ARG A 4 -1.44 11.92 18.01
CA ARG A 4 -1.85 12.00 16.60
C ARG A 4 -0.75 11.67 15.57
N THR A 5 0.51 11.61 15.97
CA THR A 5 1.63 11.39 15.04
C THR A 5 2.37 10.07 15.28
N GLN A 6 1.84 9.19 16.14
CA GLN A 6 2.44 7.89 16.39
C GLN A 6 2.18 6.98 15.18
N GLY A 7 3.24 6.45 14.58
CA GLY A 7 3.17 5.63 13.36
C GLY A 7 3.38 6.41 12.05
N MET A 8 3.41 7.73 12.07
CA MET A 8 3.64 8.54 10.86
C MET A 8 5.11 8.57 10.48
N ASN A 9 5.38 8.51 9.17
CA ASN A 9 6.71 8.73 8.62
C ASN A 9 7.15 10.21 8.72
N LYS A 10 8.40 10.51 8.31
CA LYS A 10 8.98 11.87 8.38
C LYS A 10 8.15 12.91 7.62
N HIS A 11 7.64 12.56 6.42
CA HIS A 11 6.87 13.45 5.56
C HIS A 11 5.47 13.67 6.11
N GLN A 12 4.79 12.61 6.56
CA GLN A 12 3.50 12.70 7.24
C GLN A 12 3.56 13.55 8.52
N LYS A 13 4.67 13.47 9.27
CA LYS A 13 4.88 14.35 10.44
C LYS A 13 5.09 15.81 10.04
N ALA A 14 5.77 16.06 8.92
CA ALA A 14 5.94 17.40 8.37
C ALA A 14 4.59 18.02 7.97
N ALA A 15 3.72 17.26 7.32
CA ALA A 15 2.37 17.66 6.93
C ALA A 15 1.44 18.03 8.10
N HIS A 16 1.78 17.65 9.32
CA HIS A 16 1.04 18.03 10.54
C HIS A 16 1.66 19.21 11.30
N LYS A 17 2.64 19.91 10.72
CA LYS A 17 3.20 21.10 11.35
C LYS A 17 2.13 22.21 11.41
N LYS A 18 2.19 22.96 12.53
CA LYS A 18 1.34 24.11 12.75
C LYS A 18 1.65 25.18 11.70
N GLY A 19 0.67 25.57 10.89
CA GLY A 19 0.81 26.62 9.88
C GLY A 19 0.69 26.15 8.42
N GLU A 20 0.61 24.84 8.14
CA GLU A 20 0.27 24.37 6.80
C GLU A 20 -1.24 24.52 6.54
N GLU A 21 -1.55 25.08 5.37
CA GLU A 21 -2.92 25.31 4.93
C GLU A 21 -3.64 23.97 4.74
N ARG A 22 -4.77 23.84 5.43
CA ARG A 22 -5.62 22.66 5.32
C ARG A 22 -6.71 22.94 4.31
N VAL A 23 -6.86 22.08 3.32
CA VAL A 23 -7.94 22.13 2.35
C VAL A 23 -9.24 21.65 3.00
N GLY A 24 -10.28 22.49 2.95
CA GLY A 24 -11.61 22.20 3.46
C GLY A 24 -12.43 21.37 2.47
N ARG A 25 -13.65 20.98 2.87
CA ARG A 25 -14.51 20.13 2.05
C ARG A 25 -14.93 20.81 0.73
N GLU A 26 -15.32 22.07 0.80
CA GLU A 26 -15.75 22.85 -0.37
C GLU A 26 -14.59 23.03 -1.36
N GLU A 27 -13.39 23.29 -0.85
CA GLU A 27 -12.17 23.41 -1.65
C GLU A 27 -11.78 22.09 -2.31
N ILE A 28 -12.02 20.95 -1.63
CA ILE A 28 -11.79 19.62 -2.23
C ILE A 28 -12.70 19.42 -3.45
N GLU A 29 -13.96 19.79 -3.36
CA GLU A 29 -14.91 19.67 -4.47
C GLU A 29 -14.48 20.54 -5.67
N GLU A 30 -14.03 21.78 -5.41
CA GLU A 30 -13.49 22.67 -6.43
C GLU A 30 -12.22 22.07 -7.08
N LEU A 31 -11.27 21.59 -6.28
CA LEU A 31 -10.03 20.97 -6.77
C LEU A 31 -10.30 19.68 -7.55
N LEU A 32 -11.29 18.88 -7.17
CA LEU A 32 -11.74 17.74 -7.96
C LEU A 32 -12.29 18.16 -9.33
N GLY A 33 -12.96 19.31 -9.41
CA GLY A 33 -13.36 19.93 -10.66
C GLY A 33 -12.14 20.33 -11.51
N LEU A 34 -11.19 21.07 -10.92
CA LEU A 34 -9.95 21.50 -11.58
C LEU A 34 -9.09 20.31 -12.07
N SER A 35 -9.11 19.19 -11.37
CA SER A 35 -8.39 17.98 -11.79
C SER A 35 -8.85 17.40 -13.14
N ARG A 36 -9.98 17.87 -13.65
CA ARG A 36 -10.57 17.48 -14.95
C ARG A 36 -10.50 18.61 -15.99
N SER A 37 -9.90 19.75 -15.64
CA SER A 37 -9.78 20.89 -16.54
C SER A 37 -8.95 20.55 -17.79
N ASN A 38 -9.25 21.21 -18.89
CA ASN A 38 -8.42 21.17 -20.09
C ASN A 38 -7.08 21.89 -19.90
N ASP A 39 -7.02 22.85 -18.96
CA ASP A 39 -5.80 23.59 -18.64
C ASP A 39 -4.88 22.70 -17.76
N PRO A 40 -3.64 22.43 -18.16
CA PRO A 40 -2.69 21.69 -17.36
C PRO A 40 -2.26 22.40 -16.07
N GLU A 41 -2.34 23.72 -16.00
CA GLU A 41 -2.01 24.47 -14.78
C GLU A 41 -3.09 24.27 -13.71
N ASP A 42 -4.38 24.21 -14.10
CA ASP A 42 -5.47 23.84 -13.18
C ASP A 42 -5.28 22.42 -12.64
N ARG A 43 -4.93 21.47 -13.52
CA ARG A 43 -4.68 20.08 -13.08
C ARG A 43 -3.44 19.97 -12.19
N LEU A 44 -2.42 20.78 -12.45
CA LEU A 44 -1.23 20.85 -11.59
C LEU A 44 -1.58 21.44 -10.22
N LEU A 45 -2.39 22.48 -10.18
CA LEU A 45 -2.91 23.07 -8.94
C LEU A 45 -3.68 22.03 -8.14
N ALA A 46 -4.59 21.32 -8.79
CA ALA A 46 -5.36 20.24 -8.18
C ALA A 46 -4.45 19.14 -7.62
N ALA A 47 -3.47 18.66 -8.38
CA ALA A 47 -2.52 17.65 -7.91
C ALA A 47 -1.72 18.12 -6.68
N THR A 48 -1.42 19.42 -6.60
CA THR A 48 -0.68 20.00 -5.48
C THR A 48 -1.53 20.01 -4.21
N TYR A 49 -2.73 20.53 -4.26
CA TYR A 49 -3.56 20.74 -3.07
C TYR A 49 -4.43 19.53 -2.68
N LEU A 50 -4.67 18.59 -3.59
CA LEU A 50 -5.26 17.29 -3.26
C LEU A 50 -4.26 16.32 -2.60
N CYS A 51 -3.00 16.72 -2.46
CA CYS A 51 -2.01 15.96 -1.71
C CYS A 51 -2.52 15.60 -0.30
N PRO A 52 -2.28 14.38 0.19
CA PRO A 52 -2.62 13.97 1.56
C PRO A 52 -2.06 14.90 2.65
N CYS A 53 -0.99 15.61 2.39
CA CYS A 53 -0.42 16.62 3.28
C CYS A 53 -1.38 17.79 3.56
N HIS A 54 -2.23 18.15 2.59
CA HIS A 54 -3.22 19.21 2.71
C HIS A 54 -4.61 18.67 3.11
N VAL A 55 -5.08 17.59 2.48
CA VAL A 55 -6.40 16.99 2.74
C VAL A 55 -6.47 16.32 4.12
N ARG A 56 -5.38 15.70 4.59
CA ARG A 56 -5.18 15.14 5.94
C ARG A 56 -6.13 14.02 6.37
N HIS A 57 -6.92 13.48 5.47
CA HIS A 57 -7.72 12.28 5.67
C HIS A 57 -7.82 11.52 4.35
N ARG A 58 -8.05 10.21 4.42
CA ARG A 58 -8.30 9.45 3.21
C ARG A 58 -9.65 9.83 2.64
N ASN A 59 -9.66 10.18 1.36
CA ASN A 59 -10.84 10.46 0.57
C ASN A 59 -10.69 9.73 -0.77
N GLU A 60 -11.61 8.82 -1.06
CA GLU A 60 -11.50 7.94 -2.24
C GLU A 60 -11.58 8.74 -3.53
N GLU A 61 -12.46 9.76 -3.62
CA GLU A 61 -12.57 10.60 -4.82
C GLU A 61 -11.27 11.37 -5.11
N VAL A 62 -10.58 11.81 -4.03
CA VAL A 62 -9.27 12.45 -4.15
C VAL A 62 -8.23 11.46 -4.68
N TRP A 63 -8.21 10.23 -4.19
CA TRP A 63 -7.27 9.22 -4.67
C TRP A 63 -7.57 8.80 -6.11
N GLU A 64 -8.83 8.68 -6.51
CA GLU A 64 -9.20 8.44 -7.91
C GLU A 64 -8.71 9.57 -8.82
N ALA A 65 -8.84 10.83 -8.38
CA ALA A 65 -8.33 11.98 -9.13
C ALA A 65 -6.80 11.97 -9.23
N LEU A 66 -6.09 11.69 -8.14
CA LEU A 66 -4.63 11.59 -8.12
C LEU A 66 -4.14 10.44 -9.02
N TYR A 67 -4.76 9.27 -8.95
CA TYR A 67 -4.42 8.12 -9.80
C TYR A 67 -4.60 8.46 -11.29
N ARG A 68 -5.67 9.12 -11.66
CA ARG A 68 -5.86 9.60 -13.04
C ARG A 68 -4.76 10.60 -13.45
N MET A 69 -4.38 11.54 -12.58
CA MET A 69 -3.34 12.53 -12.85
C MET A 69 -1.92 11.92 -12.87
N MET A 70 -1.70 10.74 -12.30
CA MET A 70 -0.44 10.00 -12.47
C MET A 70 -0.20 9.57 -13.92
N GLU A 71 -1.25 9.51 -14.74
CA GLU A 71 -1.19 9.20 -16.17
C GLU A 71 -1.51 10.43 -17.05
N ASP A 72 -1.43 11.63 -16.51
CA ASP A 72 -1.67 12.88 -17.23
C ASP A 72 -0.73 13.04 -18.44
N PRO A 73 -1.20 13.58 -19.58
CA PRO A 73 -0.33 13.83 -20.73
C PRO A 73 0.83 14.79 -20.42
N VAL A 74 0.64 15.71 -19.45
CA VAL A 74 1.63 16.70 -19.08
C VAL A 74 2.52 16.19 -17.93
N VAL A 75 3.80 16.13 -18.19
CA VAL A 75 4.78 15.57 -17.24
C VAL A 75 4.82 16.27 -15.88
N LYS A 76 4.59 17.58 -15.84
CA LYS A 76 4.55 18.34 -14.57
C LYS A 76 3.41 17.85 -13.66
N VAL A 77 2.24 17.59 -14.24
CA VAL A 77 1.08 17.05 -13.51
C VAL A 77 1.39 15.64 -13.00
N ARG A 78 1.96 14.77 -13.86
CA ARG A 78 2.35 13.42 -13.43
C ARG A 78 3.34 13.46 -12.26
N ARG A 79 4.39 14.28 -12.35
CA ARG A 79 5.39 14.43 -11.27
C ARG A 79 4.74 14.79 -9.94
N GLN A 80 3.83 15.77 -9.98
CA GLN A 80 3.14 16.21 -8.77
C GLN A 80 2.21 15.14 -8.22
N ALA A 81 1.44 14.45 -9.07
CA ALA A 81 0.57 13.37 -8.65
C ALA A 81 1.36 12.18 -8.05
N TRP A 82 2.47 11.79 -8.67
CA TRP A 82 3.34 10.73 -8.13
C TRP A 82 3.99 11.11 -6.79
N HIS A 83 4.35 12.38 -6.60
CA HIS A 83 4.91 12.86 -5.34
C HIS A 83 3.95 12.65 -4.16
N THR A 84 2.63 12.74 -4.39
CA THR A 84 1.63 12.58 -3.32
C THR A 84 1.63 11.21 -2.64
N LEU A 85 2.19 10.19 -3.31
CA LEU A 85 2.33 8.86 -2.71
C LEU A 85 3.26 8.84 -1.49
N GLU A 86 4.27 9.72 -1.44
CA GLU A 86 5.19 9.82 -0.29
C GLU A 86 4.46 10.29 0.97
N ASP A 87 3.40 11.08 0.81
CA ASP A 87 2.67 11.70 1.91
C ASP A 87 1.51 10.84 2.44
N GLY A 88 1.08 9.84 1.71
CA GLY A 88 -0.04 9.01 2.18
C GLY A 88 -0.50 7.91 1.22
N GLY A 89 0.31 7.58 0.21
CA GLY A 89 -0.03 6.52 -0.75
C GLY A 89 -0.18 5.15 -0.10
N CYS A 90 -1.05 4.33 -0.67
CA CYS A 90 -1.23 2.94 -0.30
C CYS A 90 -0.76 2.04 -1.45
N PRO A 91 0.49 1.51 -1.40
CA PRO A 91 1.03 0.66 -2.47
C PRO A 91 0.23 -0.63 -2.71
N SER A 92 -0.52 -1.09 -1.71
CA SER A 92 -1.40 -2.25 -1.80
C SER A 92 -2.80 -1.94 -2.32
N ASP A 93 -3.07 -0.70 -2.74
CA ASP A 93 -4.34 -0.33 -3.34
C ASP A 93 -4.47 -1.01 -4.71
N PRO A 94 -5.52 -1.84 -4.95
CA PRO A 94 -5.71 -2.52 -6.23
C PRO A 94 -5.81 -1.58 -7.44
N ALA A 95 -6.26 -0.34 -7.23
CA ALA A 95 -6.33 0.69 -8.27
C ALA A 95 -4.96 1.24 -8.66
N PHE A 96 -3.99 1.20 -7.76
CA PHE A 96 -2.63 1.72 -7.98
C PHE A 96 -1.75 0.74 -8.80
N GLU A 97 -1.85 -0.55 -8.56
CA GLU A 97 -0.97 -1.56 -9.18
C GLU A 97 -0.95 -1.50 -10.73
N PRO A 98 -2.09 -1.38 -11.44
CA PRO A 98 -2.09 -1.27 -12.89
C PRO A 98 -1.39 0.01 -13.39
N ILE A 99 -1.52 1.13 -12.67
CA ILE A 99 -0.88 2.41 -12.99
C ILE A 99 0.63 2.26 -12.86
N LEU A 100 1.09 1.68 -11.76
CA LEU A 100 2.50 1.40 -11.51
C LEU A 100 3.11 0.55 -12.63
N LYS A 101 2.45 -0.54 -13.04
CA LYS A 101 2.91 -1.42 -14.13
C LYS A 101 3.03 -0.67 -15.46
N ARG A 102 2.01 0.12 -15.82
CA ARG A 102 2.03 0.92 -17.06
C ARG A 102 3.13 1.98 -17.02
N THR A 103 3.29 2.67 -15.89
CA THR A 103 4.33 3.69 -15.73
C THR A 103 5.72 3.09 -15.86
N LEU A 104 6.01 1.97 -15.19
CA LEU A 104 7.30 1.29 -15.30
C LEU A 104 7.60 0.82 -16.74
N ALA A 105 6.57 0.47 -17.52
CA ALA A 105 6.72 -0.01 -18.88
C ALA A 105 6.91 1.10 -19.92
N SER A 106 6.34 2.29 -19.73
CA SER A 106 6.22 3.29 -20.80
C SER A 106 6.72 4.70 -20.46
N GLU A 107 6.90 5.03 -19.16
CA GLU A 107 7.33 6.37 -18.74
C GLU A 107 8.79 6.64 -19.14
N LYS A 108 9.05 7.89 -19.50
CA LYS A 108 10.40 8.37 -19.90
C LYS A 108 10.95 9.39 -18.93
N ASP A 109 10.09 9.98 -18.10
CA ASP A 109 10.52 10.99 -17.16
C ASP A 109 11.23 10.35 -15.96
N ARG A 110 12.45 10.80 -15.69
CA ARG A 110 13.30 10.23 -14.64
C ARG A 110 12.74 10.39 -13.24
N GLN A 111 12.02 11.49 -12.98
CA GLN A 111 11.48 11.77 -11.65
C GLN A 111 10.26 10.87 -11.39
N VAL A 112 9.36 10.75 -12.36
CA VAL A 112 8.21 9.82 -12.28
C VAL A 112 8.69 8.37 -12.14
N LEU A 113 9.69 7.96 -12.95
CA LEU A 113 10.30 6.63 -12.82
C LEU A 113 10.98 6.43 -11.46
N GLY A 114 11.55 7.48 -10.88
CA GLY A 114 12.11 7.43 -9.52
C GLY A 114 11.06 7.06 -8.48
N PHE A 115 9.90 7.70 -8.51
CA PHE A 115 8.76 7.37 -7.65
C PHE A 115 8.24 5.96 -7.93
N ALA A 116 8.00 5.62 -9.20
CA ALA A 116 7.49 4.30 -9.57
C ALA A 116 8.41 3.17 -9.07
N ASN A 117 9.72 3.31 -9.25
CA ASN A 117 10.70 2.32 -8.77
C ASN A 117 10.75 2.23 -7.24
N MET A 118 10.54 3.34 -6.53
CA MET A 118 10.49 3.33 -5.07
C MET A 118 9.30 2.50 -4.55
N PHE A 119 8.14 2.62 -5.19
CA PHE A 119 6.93 1.91 -4.81
C PHE A 119 6.78 0.51 -5.43
N SER A 120 7.60 0.15 -6.43
CA SER A 120 7.57 -1.18 -7.06
C SER A 120 8.22 -2.26 -6.19
N LYS A 121 9.21 -1.91 -5.40
CA LYS A 121 9.98 -2.89 -4.59
C LYS A 121 9.13 -3.72 -3.63
N PRO A 122 8.22 -3.13 -2.82
CA PRO A 122 7.37 -3.90 -1.92
C PRO A 122 6.42 -4.85 -2.66
N VAL A 123 5.87 -4.42 -3.82
CA VAL A 123 4.94 -5.22 -4.64
C VAL A 123 5.65 -6.43 -5.24
N ILE A 124 6.84 -6.22 -5.81
CA ILE A 124 7.65 -7.31 -6.41
C ILE A 124 8.10 -8.29 -5.33
N GLU A 125 8.52 -7.80 -4.16
CA GLU A 125 8.94 -8.67 -3.05
C GLU A 125 7.79 -9.54 -2.53
N ILE A 126 6.56 -9.02 -2.48
CA ILE A 126 5.37 -9.78 -2.06
C ILE A 126 5.02 -10.84 -3.11
N ASP A 127 5.00 -10.50 -4.38
CA ASP A 127 4.72 -11.44 -5.47
C ASP A 127 5.80 -12.53 -5.54
N ASP A 128 7.08 -12.18 -5.45
CA ASP A 128 8.20 -13.13 -5.40
C ASP A 128 8.13 -14.03 -4.17
N LEU A 129 7.71 -13.49 -3.02
CA LEU A 129 7.54 -14.26 -1.80
C LEU A 129 6.34 -15.22 -1.93
N ALA A 130 5.23 -14.76 -2.49
CA ALA A 130 4.05 -15.59 -2.74
C ALA A 130 4.37 -16.74 -3.72
N ILE A 131 5.11 -16.46 -4.80
CA ILE A 131 5.59 -17.48 -5.75
C ILE A 131 6.55 -18.45 -5.06
N LYS A 132 7.47 -17.96 -4.25
CA LYS A 132 8.42 -18.81 -3.48
C LYS A 132 7.71 -19.66 -2.45
N ILE A 133 6.64 -19.15 -1.82
CA ILE A 133 5.82 -19.92 -0.87
C ILE A 133 5.00 -20.97 -1.61
N ALA A 134 4.33 -20.61 -2.72
CA ALA A 134 3.55 -21.53 -3.52
C ALA A 134 4.39 -22.64 -4.19
N GLY A 135 5.64 -22.33 -4.57
CA GLY A 135 6.57 -23.28 -5.16
C GLY A 135 7.40 -24.10 -4.17
N ARG A 136 7.31 -23.83 -2.86
CA ARG A 136 7.95 -24.68 -1.87
C ARG A 136 7.15 -25.97 -1.76
N PRO A 137 7.76 -27.14 -2.02
CA PRO A 137 7.13 -28.40 -1.62
C PRO A 137 6.86 -28.29 -0.12
N GLU A 138 5.64 -28.57 0.30
CA GLU A 138 5.30 -28.66 1.72
C GLU A 138 6.39 -29.52 2.38
N LYS A 139 7.24 -28.90 3.18
CA LYS A 139 8.20 -29.67 3.98
C LYS A 139 7.36 -30.54 4.89
N LYS A 140 7.18 -31.79 4.51
CA LYS A 140 6.59 -32.82 5.39
C LYS A 140 7.45 -32.90 6.64
N GLN A 141 7.07 -32.10 7.61
CA GLN A 141 7.72 -32.09 8.90
C GLN A 141 7.25 -33.31 9.67
N ARG A 142 8.18 -34.12 10.18
CA ARG A 142 7.84 -35.20 11.11
C ARG A 142 7.80 -34.64 12.52
N GLY A 143 6.71 -34.92 13.21
CA GLY A 143 6.49 -34.39 14.56
C GLY A 143 5.44 -35.18 15.33
N LYS A 144 5.01 -34.58 16.44
CA LYS A 144 3.88 -35.08 17.24
C LYS A 144 2.60 -34.41 16.73
N CYS A 145 1.56 -35.20 16.49
CA CYS A 145 0.23 -34.69 16.22
C CYS A 145 -0.42 -34.19 17.53
N ASP A 146 -0.86 -32.95 17.54
CA ASP A 146 -1.47 -32.36 18.73
C ASP A 146 -2.87 -32.93 19.03
N PHE A 147 -3.57 -33.48 18.02
CA PHE A 147 -4.89 -34.06 18.20
C PHE A 147 -4.85 -35.52 18.71
N CYS A 148 -4.11 -36.39 18.05
CA CYS A 148 -4.09 -37.83 18.42
C CYS A 148 -2.86 -38.23 19.21
N GLY A 149 -1.90 -37.35 19.43
CA GLY A 149 -0.68 -37.63 20.18
C GLY A 149 0.35 -38.54 19.48
N ALA A 150 0.07 -38.99 18.24
CA ALA A 150 1.01 -39.81 17.48
C ALA A 150 2.32 -39.08 17.25
N THR A 151 3.45 -39.75 17.52
CA THR A 151 4.80 -39.18 17.36
C THR A 151 5.47 -39.69 16.10
N ASN A 152 6.40 -38.87 15.56
CA ASN A 152 7.15 -39.19 14.35
C ASN A 152 6.28 -39.43 13.10
N VAL A 153 5.12 -38.81 13.05
CA VAL A 153 4.21 -38.79 11.89
C VAL A 153 4.40 -37.53 11.06
N SER A 154 4.01 -37.58 9.77
CA SER A 154 3.97 -36.37 8.95
C SER A 154 2.88 -35.45 9.47
N VAL A 155 3.22 -34.24 9.85
CA VAL A 155 2.29 -33.20 10.37
C VAL A 155 2.39 -31.94 9.56
N LYS A 156 1.27 -31.21 9.48
CA LYS A 156 1.18 -29.87 8.92
C LYS A 156 0.52 -28.92 9.93
N PRO A 157 0.78 -27.62 9.86
CA PRO A 157 0.10 -26.67 10.73
C PRO A 157 -1.37 -26.54 10.34
N ASP A 158 -2.24 -26.57 11.33
CA ASP A 158 -3.65 -26.21 11.24
C ASP A 158 -3.81 -24.81 11.85
N TYR A 159 -4.05 -23.82 11.01
CA TYR A 159 -4.16 -22.42 11.42
C TYR A 159 -5.53 -22.07 11.99
N ASP A 160 -6.50 -22.95 11.85
CA ASP A 160 -7.85 -22.77 12.41
C ASP A 160 -7.92 -23.17 13.89
N THR A 161 -6.93 -23.94 14.36
CA THR A 161 -6.84 -24.39 15.74
C THR A 161 -5.60 -23.84 16.44
N GLU A 162 -5.82 -23.06 17.49
CA GLU A 162 -4.75 -22.50 18.32
C GLU A 162 -4.56 -23.30 19.61
N ILE A 163 -3.30 -23.61 19.92
CA ILE A 163 -2.91 -24.34 21.13
C ILE A 163 -2.04 -23.44 22.01
N PRO A 164 -2.37 -23.32 23.31
CA PRO A 164 -1.54 -22.58 24.26
C PRO A 164 -0.23 -23.33 24.51
N THR A 165 0.88 -22.61 24.37
CA THR A 165 2.24 -23.12 24.62
C THR A 165 3.05 -22.00 25.26
N ASP A 166 3.53 -22.19 26.48
CA ASP A 166 4.42 -21.28 27.23
C ASP A 166 3.94 -19.81 27.22
N GLY A 167 2.62 -19.57 27.36
CA GLY A 167 2.03 -18.24 27.40
C GLY A 167 1.80 -17.59 26.02
N MET A 168 2.03 -18.32 24.93
CA MET A 168 1.73 -17.92 23.56
C MET A 168 0.77 -18.91 22.90
N LEU A 169 0.00 -18.42 21.93
CA LEU A 169 -0.83 -19.26 21.06
C LEU A 169 -0.04 -19.65 19.81
N ARG A 170 -0.09 -20.92 19.42
CA ARG A 170 0.47 -21.40 18.16
C ARG A 170 -0.55 -22.27 17.41
N ALA A 171 -0.40 -22.36 16.09
CA ALA A 171 -1.13 -23.30 15.28
C ALA A 171 -0.91 -24.76 15.74
N ALA A 172 -1.96 -25.56 15.70
CA ALA A 172 -1.86 -27.00 15.99
C ALA A 172 -1.10 -27.73 14.87
N TRP A 173 -0.32 -28.74 15.24
CA TRP A 173 0.31 -29.65 14.27
C TRP A 173 -0.57 -30.88 14.11
N VAL A 174 -1.09 -31.10 12.90
CA VAL A 174 -2.10 -32.16 12.64
C VAL A 174 -1.56 -33.18 11.63
N CYS A 175 -1.77 -34.46 11.91
CA CYS A 175 -1.43 -35.51 10.96
C CYS A 175 -2.58 -35.81 9.99
N GLY A 176 -2.28 -36.38 8.82
CA GLY A 176 -3.28 -36.67 7.79
C GLY A 176 -4.42 -37.64 8.17
N LYS A 177 -4.40 -38.20 9.41
CA LYS A 177 -5.55 -38.97 9.95
C LYS A 177 -6.51 -38.13 10.78
N CYS A 178 -6.05 -36.95 11.22
CA CYS A 178 -6.81 -36.03 12.05
C CYS A 178 -7.26 -34.77 11.30
N GLU A 179 -6.93 -34.67 10.03
CA GLU A 179 -7.27 -33.59 9.10
C GLU A 179 -8.73 -33.60 8.67
#